data_19b8ea6be4595563ba6ffaa461cac25d
#
_entry.id   19b8ea6be4595563ba6ffaa461cac25d
#
_cell.length_a   1.000
_cell.length_b   1.000
_cell.length_c   1.000
_cell.angle_alpha   90.00
_cell.angle_beta   90.00
_cell.angle_gamma   90.00
#
_symmetry.space_group_name_H-M   'P 1'
#
loop_
_entity.id
_entity.type
_entity.pdbx_description
1 polymer ?
#
loop_
_entity_poly.entity_id
_entity_poly.type
_entity_poly.pdbx_seq_one_letter_code
_entity_poly.pdbx_strand_id
1 'polypeptide(L)'
;MKILHAAETIKGGVATVMRQLVEDQLVPNKRNNVLCIIPQDQRQELKNIGNEYLVPYSRKGRGLSSFLSFFFLFLRVVLKENPEIVHLHSTFAGFMGRVALILLRPIRRPKVVYCPHAFAFLMQSSRKKQIIYSWIEKILSRYTDAIICVSEYEKEKAIEAGLPSEKLRVVHNGVAKQDSKIVPLNPYHHDVFNVLFVGRFDFQKGFDVLAEVMRSLENQPFHLTAVGGAVHNESFEVGSLPQTTFTGWLDSDALAPYFTHADVLVMPSRWEGFGMVPLEAMSYGLPVMATNCTSLPEVVKDNRNGYLFEMGNSSEIVERLINTPREKWKTMGMEAKVIFLQNFTADKMISNTSRIYKELLDDNT
;
A
#
# COMPACT_ATOMS: atom_id res chain seq x y z
N MET A 1 -9.52 -24.56 1.84
CA MET A 1 -8.94 -24.13 0.56
C MET A 1 -7.43 -24.27 0.61
N LYS A 2 -6.79 -24.66 -0.49
CA LYS A 2 -5.33 -24.67 -0.63
C LYS A 2 -4.89 -23.44 -1.42
N ILE A 3 -4.20 -22.51 -0.75
CA ILE A 3 -3.88 -21.19 -1.27
C ILE A 3 -2.35 -21.02 -1.37
N LEU A 4 -1.88 -20.58 -2.53
CA LEU A 4 -0.49 -20.21 -2.74
C LEU A 4 -0.39 -18.71 -2.98
N HIS A 5 0.22 -18.00 -2.04
CA HIS A 5 0.65 -16.62 -2.25
C HIS A 5 2.05 -16.60 -2.87
N ALA A 6 2.29 -15.71 -3.83
CA ALA A 6 3.62 -15.55 -4.40
C ALA A 6 3.94 -14.07 -4.65
N ALA A 7 5.08 -13.61 -4.17
CA ALA A 7 5.55 -12.24 -4.31
C ALA A 7 7.05 -12.19 -4.66
N GLU A 8 7.41 -11.27 -5.59
CA GLU A 8 8.82 -11.02 -5.90
C GLU A 8 9.42 -10.00 -4.91
N THR A 9 8.60 -9.13 -4.38
CA THR A 9 8.98 -8.15 -3.35
C THR A 9 7.85 -8.03 -2.34
N ILE A 10 8.21 -8.12 -1.04
CA ILE A 10 7.29 -7.97 0.08
C ILE A 10 7.76 -6.85 1.01
N LYS A 11 7.81 -5.60 0.50
CA LYS A 11 8.18 -4.42 1.29
C LYS A 11 7.03 -3.43 1.36
N GLY A 12 6.96 -2.68 2.48
CA GLY A 12 5.94 -1.65 2.67
C GLY A 12 4.52 -2.20 2.58
N GLY A 13 3.63 -1.53 1.84
CA GLY A 13 2.22 -1.90 1.74
C GLY A 13 1.96 -3.33 1.27
N VAL A 14 2.77 -3.87 0.35
CA VAL A 14 2.64 -5.27 -0.10
C VAL A 14 2.87 -6.26 1.05
N ALA A 15 3.87 -6.00 1.89
CA ALA A 15 4.15 -6.83 3.06
C ALA A 15 2.97 -6.80 4.05
N THR A 16 2.43 -5.62 4.32
CA THR A 16 1.30 -5.45 5.24
C THR A 16 0.07 -6.19 4.75
N VAL A 17 -0.30 -6.02 3.47
CA VAL A 17 -1.46 -6.70 2.88
C VAL A 17 -1.29 -8.22 2.90
N MET A 18 -0.13 -8.71 2.43
CA MET A 18 0.13 -10.16 2.37
C MET A 18 0.13 -10.78 3.76
N ARG A 19 0.78 -10.13 4.75
CA ARG A 19 0.81 -10.59 6.14
C ARG A 19 -0.59 -10.71 6.72
N GLN A 20 -1.43 -9.68 6.61
CA GLN A 20 -2.79 -9.68 7.13
C GLN A 20 -3.66 -10.77 6.50
N LEU A 21 -3.56 -10.98 5.18
CA LEU A 21 -4.29 -12.04 4.50
C LEU A 21 -3.85 -13.42 4.98
N VAL A 22 -2.55 -13.66 5.10
CA VAL A 22 -2.00 -14.97 5.48
C VAL A 22 -2.28 -15.27 6.95
N GLU A 23 -2.08 -14.31 7.86
CA GLU A 23 -2.40 -14.47 9.29
C GLU A 23 -3.87 -14.87 9.48
N ASP A 24 -4.78 -14.19 8.80
CA ASP A 24 -6.22 -14.50 8.86
C ASP A 24 -6.54 -15.88 8.26
N GLN A 25 -5.91 -16.24 7.17
CA GLN A 25 -6.13 -17.54 6.51
C GLN A 25 -5.59 -18.72 7.32
N LEU A 26 -4.57 -18.51 8.15
CA LEU A 26 -3.96 -19.50 9.03
C LEU A 26 -4.71 -19.70 10.36
N VAL A 27 -5.75 -18.90 10.63
CA VAL A 27 -6.59 -19.11 11.82
C VAL A 27 -7.16 -20.55 11.80
N PRO A 28 -6.97 -21.35 12.88
CA PRO A 28 -7.29 -22.78 12.88
C PRO A 28 -8.70 -23.14 12.42
N ASN A 29 -9.68 -22.30 12.74
CA ASN A 29 -11.09 -22.52 12.38
C ASN A 29 -11.37 -22.45 10.86
N LYS A 30 -10.49 -21.83 10.09
CA LYS A 30 -10.66 -21.67 8.63
C LYS A 30 -10.24 -22.91 7.82
N ARG A 31 -9.45 -23.82 8.40
CA ARG A 31 -8.95 -25.04 7.76
C ARG A 31 -8.33 -24.82 6.39
N ASN A 32 -7.64 -23.70 6.19
CA ASN A 32 -6.92 -23.44 4.95
C ASN A 32 -5.51 -24.05 5.03
N ASN A 33 -5.00 -24.49 3.88
CA ASN A 33 -3.60 -24.83 3.70
C ASN A 33 -2.96 -23.69 2.88
N VAL A 34 -2.08 -22.91 3.50
CA VAL A 34 -1.51 -21.70 2.91
C VAL A 34 -0.01 -21.86 2.76
N LEU A 35 0.51 -21.48 1.59
CA LEU A 35 1.95 -21.37 1.35
C LEU A 35 2.28 -20.01 0.73
N CYS A 36 3.49 -19.51 1.04
CA CYS A 36 3.95 -18.20 0.59
C CYS A 36 5.34 -18.33 -0.06
N ILE A 37 5.42 -18.10 -1.38
CA ILE A 37 6.72 -17.94 -2.05
C ILE A 37 7.17 -16.50 -1.88
N ILE A 38 8.31 -16.30 -1.21
CA ILE A 38 8.83 -14.99 -0.83
C ILE A 38 10.36 -14.89 -1.04
N PRO A 39 10.91 -13.68 -1.20
CA PRO A 39 12.36 -13.50 -1.18
C PRO A 39 12.95 -13.83 0.19
N GLN A 40 14.04 -14.58 0.22
CA GLN A 40 14.70 -14.95 1.48
C GLN A 40 15.22 -13.74 2.26
N ASP A 41 15.72 -12.73 1.57
CA ASP A 41 16.21 -11.47 2.14
C ASP A 41 15.13 -10.59 2.78
N GLN A 42 13.84 -10.91 2.53
CA GLN A 42 12.69 -10.15 3.05
C GLN A 42 11.79 -10.98 3.98
N ARG A 43 12.29 -12.10 4.47
CA ARG A 43 11.53 -12.97 5.37
C ARG A 43 11.07 -12.27 6.66
N GLN A 44 11.84 -11.31 7.14
CA GLN A 44 11.53 -10.53 8.34
C GLN A 44 10.21 -9.74 8.23
N GLU A 45 9.76 -9.44 7.01
CA GLU A 45 8.48 -8.76 6.78
C GLU A 45 7.26 -9.62 7.18
N LEU A 46 7.45 -10.95 7.26
CA LEU A 46 6.43 -11.94 7.65
C LEU A 46 6.84 -12.68 8.94
N LYS A 47 7.49 -11.99 9.88
CA LYS A 47 8.06 -12.57 11.11
C LYS A 47 7.07 -13.37 11.98
N ASN A 48 5.77 -13.03 11.91
CA ASN A 48 4.71 -13.68 12.68
C ASN A 48 4.18 -14.97 12.01
N ILE A 49 4.62 -15.28 10.78
CA ILE A 49 4.16 -16.45 10.04
C ILE A 49 5.18 -17.57 10.21
N GLY A 50 4.72 -18.75 10.61
CA GLY A 50 5.57 -19.93 10.82
C GLY A 50 6.35 -20.33 9.57
N ASN A 51 7.54 -20.86 9.77
CA ASN A 51 8.45 -21.23 8.69
C ASN A 51 7.91 -22.30 7.76
N GLU A 52 7.04 -23.15 8.27
CA GLU A 52 6.37 -24.22 7.55
C GLU A 52 5.45 -23.70 6.44
N TYR A 53 4.99 -22.44 6.54
CA TYR A 53 4.15 -21.77 5.55
C TYR A 53 4.96 -20.96 4.54
N LEU A 54 6.27 -20.80 4.74
CA LEU A 54 7.14 -19.99 3.93
C LEU A 54 8.02 -20.83 3.02
N VAL A 55 8.05 -20.50 1.75
CA VAL A 55 8.91 -21.11 0.72
C VAL A 55 9.84 -20.02 0.17
N PRO A 56 10.98 -19.79 0.86
CA PRO A 56 11.89 -18.74 0.46
C PRO A 56 12.67 -19.09 -0.80
N TYR A 57 12.90 -18.10 -1.68
CA TYR A 57 13.80 -18.23 -2.81
C TYR A 57 14.98 -17.25 -2.71
N SER A 58 16.11 -17.66 -3.28
CA SER A 58 17.31 -16.82 -3.29
C SER A 58 17.13 -15.64 -4.24
N ARG A 59 17.29 -14.42 -3.71
CA ARG A 59 17.23 -13.17 -4.46
C ARG A 59 18.51 -12.37 -4.26
N LYS A 60 19.22 -12.13 -5.35
CA LYS A 60 20.39 -11.24 -5.39
C LYS A 60 20.04 -9.98 -6.20
N GLY A 61 19.17 -9.14 -5.63
CA GLY A 61 18.65 -7.97 -6.35
C GLY A 61 17.62 -8.32 -7.44
N ARG A 62 17.37 -7.39 -8.38
CA ARG A 62 16.42 -7.55 -9.50
C ARG A 62 17.17 -7.99 -10.77
N GLY A 63 17.85 -9.12 -10.71
CA GLY A 63 18.59 -9.70 -11.84
C GLY A 63 17.90 -10.91 -12.44
N LEU A 64 18.34 -11.33 -13.63
CA LEU A 64 17.80 -12.49 -14.36
C LEU A 64 17.85 -13.77 -13.52
N SER A 65 18.92 -13.98 -12.75
CA SER A 65 19.08 -15.14 -11.86
C SER A 65 17.99 -15.21 -10.78
N SER A 66 17.60 -14.07 -10.22
CA SER A 66 16.52 -14.01 -9.22
C SER A 66 15.16 -14.34 -9.84
N PHE A 67 14.91 -13.88 -11.06
CA PHE A 67 13.68 -14.19 -11.79
C PHE A 67 13.60 -15.67 -12.16
N LEU A 68 14.69 -16.27 -12.62
CA LEU A 68 14.74 -17.71 -12.91
C LEU A 68 14.57 -18.53 -11.62
N SER A 69 15.20 -18.14 -10.52
CA SER A 69 15.04 -18.82 -9.22
C SER A 69 13.57 -18.80 -8.78
N PHE A 70 12.91 -17.64 -8.85
CA PHE A 70 11.47 -17.54 -8.56
C PHE A 70 10.64 -18.43 -9.48
N PHE A 71 10.87 -18.38 -10.79
CA PHE A 71 10.11 -19.07 -11.80
C PHE A 71 10.13 -20.60 -11.62
N PHE A 72 11.34 -21.18 -11.49
CA PHE A 72 11.47 -22.64 -11.32
C PHE A 72 10.96 -23.11 -9.96
N LEU A 73 11.18 -22.34 -8.89
CA LEU A 73 10.59 -22.66 -7.60
C LEU A 73 9.06 -22.63 -7.66
N PHE A 74 8.49 -21.60 -8.31
CA PHE A 74 7.05 -21.46 -8.45
C PHE A 74 6.44 -22.65 -9.21
N LEU A 75 7.04 -23.05 -10.34
CA LEU A 75 6.62 -24.24 -11.09
C LEU A 75 6.62 -25.50 -10.20
N ARG A 76 7.73 -25.72 -9.48
CA ARG A 76 7.89 -26.88 -8.59
C ARG A 76 6.83 -26.88 -7.49
N VAL A 77 6.57 -25.75 -6.86
CA VAL A 77 5.58 -25.62 -5.77
C VAL A 77 4.16 -25.87 -6.32
N VAL A 78 3.80 -25.26 -7.45
CA VAL A 78 2.46 -25.49 -8.04
C VAL A 78 2.25 -26.94 -8.41
N LEU A 79 3.24 -27.62 -9.00
CA LEU A 79 3.15 -29.03 -9.35
C LEU A 79 3.02 -29.93 -8.13
N LYS A 80 3.83 -29.69 -7.10
CA LYS A 80 3.85 -30.51 -5.89
C LYS A 80 2.61 -30.30 -5.02
N GLU A 81 2.25 -29.06 -4.80
CA GLU A 81 1.24 -28.70 -3.82
C GLU A 81 -0.18 -28.66 -4.39
N ASN A 82 -0.32 -28.54 -5.72
CA ASN A 82 -1.60 -28.47 -6.41
C ASN A 82 -2.59 -27.50 -5.74
N PRO A 83 -2.27 -26.18 -5.64
CA PRO A 83 -3.14 -25.21 -5.00
C PRO A 83 -4.46 -25.05 -5.77
N GLU A 84 -5.54 -24.77 -5.06
CA GLU A 84 -6.83 -24.38 -5.65
C GLU A 84 -6.81 -22.94 -6.12
N ILE A 85 -6.13 -22.08 -5.35
CA ILE A 85 -5.97 -20.64 -5.63
C ILE A 85 -4.49 -20.29 -5.64
N VAL A 86 -4.08 -19.52 -6.65
CA VAL A 86 -2.78 -18.86 -6.71
C VAL A 86 -3.02 -17.35 -6.67
N HIS A 87 -2.55 -16.68 -5.61
CA HIS A 87 -2.61 -15.23 -5.48
C HIS A 87 -1.23 -14.63 -5.71
N LEU A 88 -1.11 -13.91 -6.82
CA LEU A 88 0.13 -13.27 -7.24
C LEU A 88 0.14 -11.81 -6.80
N HIS A 89 1.19 -11.40 -6.09
CA HIS A 89 1.37 -10.03 -5.60
C HIS A 89 2.51 -9.33 -6.35
N SER A 90 2.28 -8.10 -6.78
CA SER A 90 3.19 -7.24 -7.54
C SER A 90 3.40 -7.66 -9.00
N THR A 91 3.87 -6.70 -9.82
CA THR A 91 3.98 -6.84 -11.28
C THR A 91 4.88 -7.99 -11.71
N PHE A 92 6.05 -8.17 -11.10
CA PHE A 92 6.98 -9.23 -11.53
C PHE A 92 6.51 -10.62 -11.16
N ALA A 93 6.03 -10.83 -9.93
CA ALA A 93 5.43 -12.10 -9.55
C ALA A 93 4.17 -12.38 -10.39
N GLY A 94 3.38 -11.35 -10.66
CA GLY A 94 2.23 -11.43 -11.55
C GLY A 94 2.59 -11.86 -12.97
N PHE A 95 3.65 -11.29 -13.55
CA PHE A 95 4.13 -11.68 -14.88
C PHE A 95 4.67 -13.12 -14.89
N MET A 96 5.67 -13.40 -14.06
CA MET A 96 6.34 -14.70 -14.03
C MET A 96 5.42 -15.85 -13.63
N GLY A 97 4.55 -15.61 -12.62
CA GLY A 97 3.59 -16.61 -12.16
C GLY A 97 2.54 -16.93 -13.21
N ARG A 98 1.98 -15.92 -13.90
CA ARG A 98 1.01 -16.15 -14.98
C ARG A 98 1.64 -16.88 -16.18
N VAL A 99 2.87 -16.51 -16.57
CA VAL A 99 3.60 -17.25 -17.63
C VAL A 99 3.82 -18.71 -17.23
N ALA A 100 4.26 -18.95 -15.99
CA ALA A 100 4.43 -20.31 -15.48
C ALA A 100 3.12 -21.12 -15.49
N LEU A 101 2.01 -20.50 -15.07
CA LEU A 101 0.68 -21.14 -15.07
C LEU A 101 0.14 -21.41 -16.49
N ILE A 102 0.48 -20.56 -17.46
CA ILE A 102 0.16 -20.82 -18.87
C ILE A 102 0.87 -22.11 -19.35
N LEU A 103 2.14 -22.28 -19.02
CA LEU A 103 2.90 -23.51 -19.35
C LEU A 103 2.36 -24.74 -18.63
N LEU A 104 1.89 -24.59 -17.38
CA LEU A 104 1.32 -25.69 -16.59
C LEU A 104 -0.14 -25.99 -16.93
N ARG A 105 -0.83 -25.18 -17.73
CA ARG A 105 -2.26 -25.29 -17.98
C ARG A 105 -2.76 -26.68 -18.45
N PRO A 106 -1.98 -27.47 -19.21
CA PRO A 106 -2.38 -28.84 -19.55
C PRO A 106 -2.46 -29.77 -18.33
N ILE A 107 -1.73 -29.49 -17.25
CA ILE A 107 -1.56 -30.39 -16.10
C ILE A 107 -2.25 -29.82 -14.84
N ARG A 108 -2.20 -28.48 -14.65
CA ARG A 108 -2.70 -27.78 -13.46
C ARG A 108 -3.44 -26.52 -13.86
N ARG A 109 -4.60 -26.29 -13.27
CA ARG A 109 -5.47 -25.13 -13.54
C ARG A 109 -6.00 -24.52 -12.24
N PRO A 110 -5.13 -24.01 -11.37
CA PRO A 110 -5.60 -23.27 -10.20
C PRO A 110 -6.34 -22.00 -10.66
N LYS A 111 -7.24 -21.49 -9.82
CA LYS A 111 -7.80 -20.14 -10.01
C LYS A 111 -6.71 -19.11 -9.74
N VAL A 112 -6.56 -18.16 -10.66
CA VAL A 112 -5.50 -17.17 -10.62
C VAL A 112 -6.05 -15.82 -10.19
N VAL A 113 -5.65 -15.37 -9.04
CA VAL A 113 -5.91 -14.01 -8.52
C VAL A 113 -4.63 -13.21 -8.61
N TYR A 114 -4.70 -12.00 -9.14
CA TYR A 114 -3.56 -11.12 -9.29
C TYR A 114 -3.84 -9.76 -8.69
N CYS A 115 -2.95 -9.28 -7.81
CA CYS A 115 -2.96 -7.92 -7.27
C CYS A 115 -1.64 -7.20 -7.63
N PRO A 116 -1.65 -6.22 -8.54
CA PRO A 116 -0.45 -5.50 -8.93
C PRO A 116 0.11 -4.59 -7.82
N HIS A 117 -0.72 -4.16 -6.87
CA HIS A 117 -0.41 -3.13 -5.86
C HIS A 117 0.09 -1.79 -6.45
N ALA A 118 -0.37 -1.41 -7.54
CA ALA A 118 -0.10 -0.36 -8.52
C ALA A 118 0.47 -0.97 -9.81
N PHE A 119 -0.30 -0.87 -10.88
CA PHE A 119 0.14 -1.36 -12.20
C PHE A 119 1.40 -0.63 -12.67
N ALA A 120 2.34 -1.37 -13.26
CA ALA A 120 3.58 -0.79 -13.77
C ALA A 120 3.37 0.25 -14.87
N PHE A 121 2.27 0.17 -15.63
CA PHE A 121 1.92 1.16 -16.65
C PHE A 121 1.41 2.50 -16.07
N LEU A 122 1.06 2.54 -14.77
CA LEU A 122 0.69 3.77 -14.05
C LEU A 122 1.90 4.49 -13.43
N MET A 123 3.05 3.81 -13.34
CA MET A 123 4.24 4.40 -12.77
C MET A 123 4.86 5.42 -13.75
N GLN A 124 5.54 6.43 -13.21
CA GLN A 124 6.32 7.35 -14.03
C GLN A 124 7.41 6.60 -14.80
N SER A 125 7.22 6.49 -16.09
CA SER A 125 8.17 5.86 -17.01
C SER A 125 7.96 6.41 -18.43
N SER A 126 8.85 6.07 -19.36
CA SER A 126 8.65 6.48 -20.75
C SER A 126 7.34 5.92 -21.31
N ARG A 127 6.65 6.70 -22.15
CA ARG A 127 5.39 6.30 -22.80
C ARG A 127 5.48 4.93 -23.50
N LYS A 128 6.63 4.63 -24.10
CA LYS A 128 6.87 3.32 -24.73
C LYS A 128 6.81 2.17 -23.72
N LYS A 129 7.43 2.34 -22.54
CA LYS A 129 7.38 1.33 -21.47
C LYS A 129 5.96 1.16 -20.93
N GLN A 130 5.22 2.24 -20.72
CA GLN A 130 3.83 2.18 -20.27
C GLN A 130 2.95 1.40 -21.25
N ILE A 131 3.09 1.64 -22.56
CA ILE A 131 2.38 0.90 -23.61
C ILE A 131 2.73 -0.58 -23.59
N ILE A 132 4.01 -0.94 -23.45
CA ILE A 132 4.45 -2.33 -23.39
C ILE A 132 3.86 -3.03 -22.14
N TYR A 133 3.92 -2.40 -20.97
CA TYR A 133 3.34 -2.95 -19.75
C TYR A 133 1.82 -3.13 -19.87
N SER A 134 1.11 -2.15 -20.40
CA SER A 134 -0.33 -2.22 -20.66
C SER A 134 -0.68 -3.40 -21.59
N TRP A 135 0.07 -3.57 -22.66
CA TRP A 135 -0.13 -4.66 -23.61
C TRP A 135 0.13 -6.04 -22.99
N ILE A 136 1.22 -6.18 -22.20
CA ILE A 136 1.51 -7.41 -21.45
C ILE A 136 0.38 -7.73 -20.47
N GLU A 137 -0.09 -6.76 -19.70
CA GLU A 137 -1.19 -6.95 -18.74
C GLU A 137 -2.49 -7.36 -19.46
N LYS A 138 -2.79 -6.75 -20.58
CA LYS A 138 -3.95 -7.10 -21.41
C LYS A 138 -3.89 -8.54 -21.92
N ILE A 139 -2.73 -9.03 -22.35
CA ILE A 139 -2.58 -10.44 -22.79
C ILE A 139 -2.74 -11.38 -21.58
N LEU A 140 -2.03 -11.11 -20.49
CA LEU A 140 -2.01 -11.96 -19.32
C LEU A 140 -3.35 -11.96 -18.56
N SER A 141 -4.15 -10.91 -18.68
CA SER A 141 -5.49 -10.87 -18.08
C SER A 141 -6.43 -11.97 -18.61
N ARG A 142 -6.18 -12.48 -19.84
CA ARG A 142 -6.94 -13.61 -20.40
C ARG A 142 -6.74 -14.89 -19.59
N TYR A 143 -5.60 -15.03 -18.93
CA TYR A 143 -5.18 -16.18 -18.12
C TYR A 143 -5.29 -15.92 -16.61
N THR A 144 -6.02 -14.88 -16.23
CA THR A 144 -6.26 -14.47 -14.85
C THR A 144 -7.76 -14.57 -14.59
N ASP A 145 -8.17 -15.15 -13.48
CA ASP A 145 -9.59 -15.29 -13.13
C ASP A 145 -10.13 -14.02 -12.46
N ALA A 146 -9.34 -13.40 -11.58
CA ALA A 146 -9.65 -12.10 -10.98
C ALA A 146 -8.39 -11.23 -10.83
N ILE A 147 -8.55 -9.92 -11.08
CA ILE A 147 -7.52 -8.91 -10.87
C ILE A 147 -8.03 -7.98 -9.78
N ILE A 148 -7.32 -7.94 -8.65
CA ILE A 148 -7.63 -7.06 -7.54
C ILE A 148 -6.97 -5.71 -7.77
N CYS A 149 -7.78 -4.68 -8.00
CA CYS A 149 -7.39 -3.28 -8.02
C CYS A 149 -7.53 -2.72 -6.61
N VAL A 150 -6.51 -2.02 -6.12
CA VAL A 150 -6.52 -1.48 -4.75
C VAL A 150 -7.33 -0.18 -4.63
N SER A 151 -7.80 0.38 -5.76
CA SER A 151 -8.60 1.60 -5.85
C SER A 151 -9.53 1.56 -7.07
N GLU A 152 -10.59 2.37 -7.05
CA GLU A 152 -11.42 2.60 -8.24
C GLU A 152 -10.60 3.28 -9.33
N TYR A 153 -9.75 4.25 -8.98
CA TYR A 153 -8.81 4.87 -9.92
C TYR A 153 -7.96 3.82 -10.66
N GLU A 154 -7.39 2.85 -9.94
CA GLU A 154 -6.58 1.79 -10.56
C GLU A 154 -7.41 0.93 -11.51
N LYS A 155 -8.67 0.61 -11.13
CA LYS A 155 -9.62 -0.12 -11.97
C LYS A 155 -9.99 0.65 -13.24
N GLU A 156 -10.31 1.94 -13.12
CA GLU A 156 -10.61 2.79 -14.27
C GLU A 156 -9.45 2.83 -15.25
N LYS A 157 -8.23 3.03 -14.75
CA LYS A 157 -7.01 3.02 -15.58
C LYS A 157 -6.73 1.65 -16.20
N ALA A 158 -7.07 0.56 -15.53
CA ALA A 158 -6.97 -0.77 -16.11
C ALA A 158 -7.98 -0.97 -17.26
N ILE A 159 -9.20 -0.48 -17.13
CA ILE A 159 -10.21 -0.48 -18.19
C ILE A 159 -9.75 0.35 -19.39
N GLU A 160 -9.26 1.57 -19.16
CA GLU A 160 -8.67 2.43 -20.20
C GLU A 160 -7.50 1.74 -20.93
N ALA A 161 -6.70 0.95 -20.21
CA ALA A 161 -5.62 0.13 -20.79
C ALA A 161 -6.13 -1.09 -21.56
N GLY A 162 -7.44 -1.35 -21.56
CA GLY A 162 -8.11 -2.42 -22.30
C GLY A 162 -8.10 -3.77 -21.59
N LEU A 163 -7.99 -3.80 -20.26
CA LEU A 163 -8.20 -5.00 -19.46
C LEU A 163 -9.72 -5.30 -19.36
N PRO A 164 -10.12 -6.57 -19.28
CA PRO A 164 -11.53 -6.98 -19.23
C PRO A 164 -12.16 -6.57 -17.89
N SER A 165 -13.17 -5.71 -17.95
CA SER A 165 -13.81 -5.11 -16.76
C SER A 165 -14.45 -6.14 -15.83
N GLU A 166 -14.94 -7.24 -16.37
CA GLU A 166 -15.57 -8.34 -15.64
C GLU A 166 -14.59 -9.09 -14.72
N LYS A 167 -13.29 -8.96 -14.95
CA LYS A 167 -12.24 -9.56 -14.11
C LYS A 167 -11.69 -8.61 -13.06
N LEU A 168 -11.97 -7.32 -13.19
CA LEU A 168 -11.46 -6.30 -12.28
C LEU A 168 -12.34 -6.21 -11.03
N ARG A 169 -11.75 -6.39 -9.86
CA ARG A 169 -12.40 -6.32 -8.56
C ARG A 169 -11.70 -5.28 -7.69
N VAL A 170 -12.43 -4.30 -7.20
CA VAL A 170 -11.85 -3.33 -6.26
C VAL A 170 -11.88 -3.90 -4.85
N VAL A 171 -10.70 -3.98 -4.25
CA VAL A 171 -10.52 -4.28 -2.84
C VAL A 171 -9.54 -3.26 -2.27
N HIS A 172 -10.08 -2.27 -1.59
CA HIS A 172 -9.25 -1.27 -0.91
C HIS A 172 -8.33 -1.95 0.11
N ASN A 173 -7.09 -1.48 0.19
CA ASN A 173 -6.21 -1.90 1.26
C ASN A 173 -6.79 -1.52 2.62
N GLY A 174 -6.44 -2.29 3.64
CA GLY A 174 -6.87 -2.05 5.00
C GLY A 174 -5.70 -2.15 5.98
N VAL A 175 -5.84 -1.47 7.11
CA VAL A 175 -4.91 -1.58 8.23
C VAL A 175 -5.63 -2.07 9.48
N ALA A 176 -4.87 -2.59 10.45
CA ALA A 176 -5.43 -3.05 11.71
C ALA A 176 -6.08 -1.89 12.46
N LYS A 177 -7.18 -2.19 13.16
CA LYS A 177 -7.79 -1.24 14.08
C LYS A 177 -6.84 -0.97 15.24
N GLN A 178 -6.71 0.28 15.62
CA GLN A 178 -5.91 0.64 16.79
C GLN A 178 -6.75 0.51 18.06
N ASP A 179 -6.17 -0.14 19.07
CA ASP A 179 -6.80 -0.22 20.39
C ASP A 179 -6.62 1.11 21.12
N SER A 180 -7.71 1.80 21.35
CA SER A 180 -7.74 3.12 22.02
C SER A 180 -7.48 3.06 23.54
N LYS A 181 -7.25 1.87 24.11
CA LYS A 181 -7.05 1.73 25.56
C LYS A 181 -5.68 2.18 26.04
N ILE A 182 -4.68 2.21 25.16
CA ILE A 182 -3.33 2.65 25.50
C ILE A 182 -3.06 3.95 24.72
N VAL A 183 -3.04 5.07 25.44
CA VAL A 183 -2.62 6.35 24.87
C VAL A 183 -1.11 6.48 25.08
N PRO A 184 -0.30 6.48 24.03
CA PRO A 184 1.14 6.62 24.16
C PRO A 184 1.53 8.02 24.67
N LEU A 185 2.75 8.16 25.18
CA LEU A 185 3.28 9.45 25.59
C LEU A 185 3.33 10.43 24.40
N ASN A 186 2.94 11.68 24.64
CA ASN A 186 2.97 12.70 23.61
C ASN A 186 4.43 13.11 23.28
N PRO A 187 4.89 12.91 22.04
CA PRO A 187 6.25 13.27 21.63
C PRO A 187 6.37 14.73 21.20
N TYR A 188 5.26 15.48 21.17
CA TYR A 188 5.21 16.85 20.62
C TYR A 188 5.20 17.92 21.70
N HIS A 189 5.56 19.15 21.31
CA HIS A 189 5.39 20.35 22.12
C HIS A 189 3.94 20.84 22.07
N HIS A 190 3.40 21.24 23.23
CA HIS A 190 1.97 21.59 23.36
C HIS A 190 1.58 22.94 22.73
N ASP A 191 2.54 23.85 22.55
CA ASP A 191 2.27 25.23 22.17
C ASP A 191 2.28 25.49 20.64
N VAL A 192 2.55 24.44 19.85
CA VAL A 192 2.64 24.54 18.40
C VAL A 192 1.64 23.62 17.71
N PHE A 193 1.34 23.89 16.44
CA PHE A 193 0.55 23.01 15.60
C PHE A 193 1.48 21.97 14.95
N ASN A 194 1.23 20.70 15.22
CA ASN A 194 2.12 19.61 14.87
C ASN A 194 1.70 18.96 13.55
N VAL A 195 2.49 19.20 12.52
CA VAL A 195 2.37 18.59 11.20
C VAL A 195 3.20 17.31 11.17
N LEU A 196 2.61 16.21 10.71
CA LEU A 196 3.29 14.92 10.52
C LEU A 196 3.47 14.63 9.04
N PHE A 197 4.64 14.17 8.66
CA PHE A 197 4.92 13.53 7.38
C PHE A 197 5.52 12.15 7.63
N VAL A 198 5.06 11.13 6.90
CA VAL A 198 5.59 9.76 6.98
C VAL A 198 5.87 9.23 5.58
N GLY A 199 7.12 8.95 5.28
CA GLY A 199 7.48 8.39 3.98
C GLY A 199 8.92 8.61 3.56
N ARG A 200 9.21 8.24 2.32
CA ARG A 200 10.51 8.50 1.69
C ARG A 200 10.63 9.99 1.37
N PHE A 201 11.83 10.52 1.54
CA PHE A 201 12.14 11.89 1.13
C PHE A 201 12.56 11.88 -0.34
N ASP A 202 11.58 11.73 -1.23
CA ASP A 202 11.79 11.65 -2.68
C ASP A 202 10.74 12.46 -3.46
N PHE A 203 10.94 12.54 -4.76
CA PHE A 203 10.05 13.25 -5.67
C PHE A 203 8.63 12.68 -5.69
N GLN A 204 8.49 11.35 -5.56
CA GLN A 204 7.18 10.70 -5.54
C GLN A 204 6.35 11.19 -4.36
N LYS A 205 6.95 11.25 -3.16
CA LYS A 205 6.28 11.64 -1.92
C LYS A 205 6.13 13.16 -1.75
N GLY A 206 6.72 13.96 -2.65
CA GLY A 206 6.56 15.40 -2.67
C GLY A 206 7.16 16.12 -1.47
N PHE A 207 8.21 15.55 -0.86
CA PHE A 207 8.83 16.16 0.32
C PHE A 207 9.40 17.56 0.03
N ASP A 208 9.75 17.85 -1.22
CA ASP A 208 10.13 19.16 -1.72
C ASP A 208 9.03 20.21 -1.53
N VAL A 209 7.78 19.87 -1.82
CA VAL A 209 6.61 20.75 -1.61
C VAL A 209 6.43 21.04 -0.12
N LEU A 210 6.58 20.03 0.74
CA LEU A 210 6.47 20.23 2.18
C LEU A 210 7.61 21.07 2.74
N ALA A 211 8.81 20.96 2.17
CA ALA A 211 9.94 21.83 2.52
C ALA A 211 9.66 23.31 2.19
N GLU A 212 8.99 23.59 1.07
CA GLU A 212 8.55 24.96 0.73
C GLU A 212 7.50 25.47 1.72
N VAL A 213 6.54 24.63 2.11
CA VAL A 213 5.54 24.94 3.14
C VAL A 213 6.20 25.35 4.43
N MET A 214 7.18 24.59 4.93
CA MET A 214 7.85 24.88 6.20
C MET A 214 8.67 26.16 6.14
N ARG A 215 9.31 26.47 5.01
CA ARG A 215 9.98 27.78 4.84
C ARG A 215 8.99 28.94 4.86
N SER A 216 7.81 28.76 4.27
CA SER A 216 6.75 29.79 4.27
C SER A 216 6.12 29.98 5.65
N LEU A 217 6.19 28.98 6.52
CA LEU A 217 5.68 28.99 7.89
C LEU A 217 6.78 29.35 8.92
N GLU A 218 7.97 29.76 8.47
CA GLU A 218 9.03 30.16 9.38
C GLU A 218 8.54 31.26 10.35
N ASN A 219 8.84 31.09 11.65
CA ASN A 219 8.37 31.92 12.74
C ASN A 219 6.86 31.88 13.05
N GLN A 220 6.10 31.02 12.43
CA GLN A 220 4.71 30.70 12.80
C GLN A 220 4.68 29.52 13.79
N PRO A 221 3.63 29.34 14.61
CA PRO A 221 3.56 28.28 15.62
C PRO A 221 3.25 26.91 15.02
N PHE A 222 4.02 26.49 14.01
CA PHE A 222 3.94 25.17 13.37
C PHE A 222 5.24 24.40 13.56
N HIS A 223 5.14 23.09 13.71
CA HIS A 223 6.29 22.20 13.77
C HIS A 223 6.07 20.98 12.87
N LEU A 224 7.03 20.66 12.03
CA LEU A 224 7.01 19.44 11.21
C LEU A 224 7.80 18.32 11.89
N THR A 225 7.16 17.18 12.04
CA THR A 225 7.88 15.92 12.28
C THR A 225 7.89 15.10 11.01
N ALA A 226 9.08 14.88 10.45
CA ALA A 226 9.31 14.10 9.25
C ALA A 226 9.88 12.73 9.61
N VAL A 227 9.04 11.68 9.46
CA VAL A 227 9.41 10.29 9.70
C VAL A 227 9.77 9.64 8.38
N GLY A 228 10.98 9.08 8.29
CA GLY A 228 11.48 8.42 7.09
C GLY A 228 12.88 8.86 6.69
N GLY A 229 13.19 8.79 5.41
CA GLY A 229 14.52 9.13 4.92
C GLY A 229 14.67 8.97 3.40
N ALA A 230 15.80 9.40 2.87
CA ALA A 230 16.18 9.17 1.48
C ALA A 230 16.52 7.69 1.25
N VAL A 231 16.01 7.09 0.17
CA VAL A 231 16.23 5.65 -0.15
C VAL A 231 17.21 5.46 -1.30
N HIS A 232 17.42 6.47 -2.13
CA HIS A 232 18.36 6.45 -3.25
C HIS A 232 19.31 7.64 -3.12
N ASN A 233 20.47 7.58 -3.82
CA ASN A 233 21.46 8.65 -3.92
C ASN A 233 20.95 9.99 -4.52
N GLU A 234 19.67 10.13 -4.75
CA GLU A 234 19.03 11.42 -4.85
C GLU A 234 19.01 12.01 -3.43
N SER A 235 20.18 12.54 -3.07
CA SER A 235 20.30 13.42 -1.92
C SER A 235 19.36 14.61 -2.18
N PHE A 236 18.12 14.50 -1.70
CA PHE A 236 17.47 15.70 -1.26
C PHE A 236 18.41 16.20 -0.16
N GLU A 237 19.24 17.18 -0.48
CA GLU A 237 19.90 17.98 0.55
C GLU A 237 18.76 18.64 1.33
N VAL A 238 18.30 17.89 2.33
CA VAL A 238 17.43 18.42 3.36
C VAL A 238 18.32 19.36 4.16
N GLY A 239 18.58 20.53 3.59
CA GLY A 239 19.18 21.63 4.36
C GLY A 239 18.34 21.81 5.62
N SER A 240 18.87 22.45 6.64
CA SER A 240 18.13 22.71 7.87
C SER A 240 16.81 23.39 7.52
N LEU A 241 15.69 22.61 7.62
CA LEU A 241 14.35 23.18 7.49
C LEU A 241 13.97 23.81 8.83
N PRO A 242 13.38 25.02 8.82
CA PRO A 242 12.94 25.66 10.06
C PRO A 242 11.89 24.78 10.75
N GLN A 243 11.91 24.77 12.08
CA GLN A 243 10.90 24.13 12.92
C GLN A 243 10.60 22.68 12.50
N THR A 244 11.63 21.88 12.15
CA THR A 244 11.48 20.53 11.64
C THR A 244 12.35 19.54 12.41
N THR A 245 11.73 18.44 12.83
CA THR A 245 12.41 17.28 13.42
C THR A 245 12.42 16.11 12.45
N PHE A 246 13.61 15.55 12.18
CA PHE A 246 13.79 14.33 11.39
C PHE A 246 14.05 13.16 12.33
N THR A 247 13.18 12.14 12.31
CA THR A 247 13.29 11.00 13.22
C THR A 247 14.07 9.83 12.63
N GLY A 248 14.25 9.81 11.30
CA GLY A 248 14.62 8.58 10.58
C GLY A 248 13.43 7.62 10.44
N TRP A 249 13.70 6.38 10.02
CA TRP A 249 12.68 5.34 9.90
C TRP A 249 12.27 4.81 11.27
N LEU A 250 10.97 4.73 11.51
CA LEU A 250 10.37 4.16 12.70
C LEU A 250 9.56 2.92 12.34
N ASP A 251 9.49 1.95 13.24
CA ASP A 251 8.54 0.85 13.14
C ASP A 251 7.13 1.29 13.58
N SER A 252 6.16 0.41 13.43
CA SER A 252 4.75 0.74 13.71
C SER A 252 4.51 1.15 15.16
N ASP A 253 5.22 0.54 16.12
CA ASP A 253 5.01 0.81 17.53
C ASP A 253 5.61 2.17 17.91
N ALA A 254 6.81 2.49 17.40
CA ALA A 254 7.47 3.77 17.58
C ALA A 254 6.75 4.92 16.82
N LEU A 255 6.00 4.61 15.75
CA LEU A 255 5.25 5.60 14.97
C LEU A 255 3.88 5.94 15.60
N ALA A 256 3.32 5.03 16.40
CA ALA A 256 2.00 5.20 17.04
C ALA A 256 1.84 6.51 17.84
N PRO A 257 2.82 6.96 18.66
CA PRO A 257 2.74 8.23 19.38
C PRO A 257 2.57 9.43 18.44
N TYR A 258 3.26 9.41 17.30
CA TYR A 258 3.20 10.50 16.34
C TYR A 258 1.84 10.60 15.65
N PHE A 259 1.24 9.47 15.24
CA PHE A 259 -0.14 9.47 14.71
C PHE A 259 -1.17 9.88 15.75
N THR A 260 -0.97 9.50 17.01
CA THR A 260 -1.93 9.77 18.09
C THR A 260 -2.01 11.26 18.44
N HIS A 261 -0.88 11.98 18.38
CA HIS A 261 -0.76 13.31 18.94
C HIS A 261 -0.48 14.43 17.93
N ALA A 262 -0.26 14.12 16.65
CA ALA A 262 -0.19 15.12 15.61
C ALA A 262 -1.54 15.82 15.40
N ASP A 263 -1.53 17.04 14.88
CA ASP A 263 -2.73 17.78 14.50
C ASP A 263 -3.20 17.44 13.09
N VAL A 264 -2.27 17.11 12.16
CA VAL A 264 -2.57 16.72 10.78
C VAL A 264 -1.44 15.88 10.16
N LEU A 265 -1.80 14.89 9.35
CA LEU A 265 -0.87 14.24 8.42
C LEU A 265 -0.90 15.01 7.09
N VAL A 266 0.27 15.41 6.56
CA VAL A 266 0.38 16.04 5.23
C VAL A 266 1.06 15.09 4.26
N MET A 267 0.40 14.84 3.12
CA MET A 267 0.86 13.92 2.07
C MET A 267 0.86 14.62 0.70
N PRO A 268 1.92 15.35 0.34
CA PRO A 268 2.03 16.03 -0.93
C PRO A 268 2.49 15.11 -2.07
N SER A 269 2.09 13.84 -2.00
CA SER A 269 2.51 12.81 -2.96
C SER A 269 2.03 13.11 -4.38
N ARG A 270 2.93 12.95 -5.34
CA ARG A 270 2.60 13.12 -6.77
C ARG A 270 1.85 11.94 -7.37
N TRP A 271 2.01 10.76 -6.79
CA TRP A 271 1.21 9.57 -7.10
C TRP A 271 1.30 8.54 -5.97
N GLU A 272 0.21 7.81 -5.77
CA GLU A 272 0.09 6.70 -4.83
C GLU A 272 -0.59 5.49 -5.49
N GLY A 273 -0.23 4.30 -5.07
CA GLY A 273 -1.00 3.10 -5.39
C GLY A 273 -2.35 3.12 -4.69
N PHE A 274 -2.32 3.05 -3.34
CA PHE A 274 -3.49 3.32 -2.50
C PHE A 274 -3.15 4.20 -1.29
N GLY A 275 -1.89 4.20 -0.85
CA GLY A 275 -1.43 4.97 0.30
C GLY A 275 -1.82 4.32 1.64
N MET A 276 -0.92 3.53 2.22
CA MET A 276 -1.17 2.91 3.53
C MET A 276 -1.12 3.93 4.67
N VAL A 277 -0.21 4.89 4.58
CA VAL A 277 0.03 5.90 5.61
C VAL A 277 -1.22 6.72 5.97
N PRO A 278 -2.05 7.22 5.02
CA PRO A 278 -3.28 7.91 5.37
C PRO A 278 -4.29 7.00 6.08
N LEU A 279 -4.33 5.70 5.76
CA LEU A 279 -5.20 4.76 6.48
C LEU A 279 -4.71 4.55 7.92
N GLU A 280 -3.38 4.45 8.10
CA GLU A 280 -2.76 4.38 9.42
C GLU A 280 -3.10 5.62 10.23
N ALA A 281 -2.90 6.83 9.69
CA ALA A 281 -3.26 8.09 10.35
C ALA A 281 -4.74 8.13 10.74
N MET A 282 -5.65 7.83 9.80
CA MET A 282 -7.09 7.79 10.05
C MET A 282 -7.48 6.75 11.10
N SER A 283 -6.74 5.65 11.23
CA SER A 283 -6.97 4.65 12.26
C SER A 283 -6.74 5.18 13.69
N TYR A 284 -5.92 6.22 13.84
CA TYR A 284 -5.72 6.96 15.08
C TYR A 284 -6.67 8.17 15.23
N GLY A 285 -7.46 8.47 14.20
CA GLY A 285 -8.30 9.67 14.18
C GLY A 285 -7.55 10.94 13.81
N LEU A 286 -6.42 10.80 13.11
CA LEU A 286 -5.65 11.92 12.59
C LEU A 286 -6.23 12.35 11.23
N PRO A 287 -6.59 13.64 11.03
CA PRO A 287 -7.04 14.14 9.74
C PRO A 287 -5.89 14.15 8.73
N VAL A 288 -6.23 14.03 7.45
CA VAL A 288 -5.25 13.92 6.37
C VAL A 288 -5.40 15.06 5.38
N MET A 289 -4.31 15.74 5.10
CA MET A 289 -4.20 16.71 4.02
C MET A 289 -3.38 16.10 2.89
N ALA A 290 -3.97 15.88 1.74
CA ALA A 290 -3.36 15.12 0.66
C ALA A 290 -3.53 15.79 -0.71
N THR A 291 -2.63 15.49 -1.64
CA THR A 291 -2.77 15.92 -3.03
C THR A 291 -4.02 15.29 -3.67
N ASN A 292 -4.75 16.07 -4.45
CA ASN A 292 -5.86 15.59 -5.26
C ASN A 292 -5.35 14.79 -6.47
N CYS A 293 -4.84 13.58 -6.23
CA CYS A 293 -4.29 12.75 -7.29
C CYS A 293 -4.48 11.25 -7.03
N THR A 294 -4.51 10.48 -8.09
CA THR A 294 -4.59 9.01 -8.08
C THR A 294 -5.69 8.48 -7.15
N SER A 295 -5.35 7.65 -6.18
CA SER A 295 -6.28 7.04 -5.22
C SER A 295 -6.56 7.88 -3.96
N LEU A 296 -5.82 8.97 -3.73
CA LEU A 296 -5.96 9.77 -2.50
C LEU A 296 -7.37 10.36 -2.31
N PRO A 297 -8.11 10.81 -3.36
CA PRO A 297 -9.51 11.25 -3.22
C PRO A 297 -10.50 10.14 -2.80
N GLU A 298 -10.11 8.87 -2.93
CA GLU A 298 -10.92 7.76 -2.40
C GLU A 298 -10.83 7.67 -0.88
N VAL A 299 -9.69 8.05 -0.31
CA VAL A 299 -9.38 8.00 1.12
C VAL A 299 -9.74 9.31 1.82
N VAL A 300 -9.30 10.44 1.25
CA VAL A 300 -9.55 11.77 1.80
C VAL A 300 -10.77 12.37 1.12
N LYS A 301 -11.78 12.71 1.91
CA LYS A 301 -12.98 13.42 1.48
C LYS A 301 -12.82 14.89 1.87
N ASP A 302 -12.62 15.72 0.85
CA ASP A 302 -12.31 17.13 1.05
C ASP A 302 -13.29 17.82 2.00
N ASN A 303 -12.75 18.62 2.90
CA ASN A 303 -13.47 19.35 3.93
C ASN A 303 -14.26 18.48 4.94
N ARG A 304 -14.10 17.15 4.90
CA ARG A 304 -14.79 16.22 5.79
C ARG A 304 -13.83 15.51 6.77
N ASN A 305 -12.89 14.71 6.26
CA ASN A 305 -11.87 14.03 7.09
C ASN A 305 -10.45 14.58 6.85
N GLY A 306 -10.36 15.72 6.19
CA GLY A 306 -9.14 16.41 5.86
C GLY A 306 -9.34 17.35 4.67
N TYR A 307 -8.26 17.66 3.96
CA TYR A 307 -8.29 18.49 2.77
C TYR A 307 -7.59 17.83 1.59
N LEU A 308 -8.12 18.06 0.40
CA LEU A 308 -7.43 17.81 -0.86
C LEU A 308 -6.91 19.14 -1.41
N PHE A 309 -5.70 19.13 -1.95
CA PHE A 309 -5.07 20.29 -2.60
C PHE A 309 -4.47 19.90 -3.95
N GLU A 310 -4.27 20.89 -4.82
CA GLU A 310 -3.70 20.66 -6.14
C GLU A 310 -2.21 20.31 -6.07
N MET A 311 -1.77 19.45 -6.98
CA MET A 311 -0.40 18.94 -7.03
C MET A 311 0.64 20.06 -7.10
N GLY A 312 1.57 20.07 -6.15
CA GLY A 312 2.66 21.07 -6.08
C GLY A 312 2.23 22.43 -5.55
N ASN A 313 0.99 22.60 -5.10
CA ASN A 313 0.49 23.86 -4.59
C ASN A 313 0.82 24.03 -3.08
N SER A 314 2.06 24.42 -2.78
CA SER A 314 2.52 24.68 -1.42
C SER A 314 1.74 25.81 -0.74
N SER A 315 1.31 26.84 -1.51
CA SER A 315 0.55 27.98 -1.00
C SER A 315 -0.82 27.57 -0.46
N GLU A 316 -1.51 26.66 -1.11
CA GLU A 316 -2.80 26.15 -0.64
C GLU A 316 -2.64 25.39 0.68
N ILE A 317 -1.57 24.61 0.82
CA ILE A 317 -1.26 23.92 2.09
C ILE A 317 -1.07 24.92 3.21
N VAL A 318 -0.26 25.97 2.99
CA VAL A 318 -0.01 27.04 3.96
C VAL A 318 -1.32 27.74 4.34
N GLU A 319 -2.14 28.11 3.36
CA GLU A 319 -3.44 28.76 3.59
C GLU A 319 -4.36 27.90 4.47
N ARG A 320 -4.49 26.60 4.16
CA ARG A 320 -5.31 25.68 4.96
C ARG A 320 -4.79 25.50 6.37
N LEU A 321 -3.46 25.41 6.56
CA LEU A 321 -2.87 25.26 7.88
C LEU A 321 -3.12 26.50 8.75
N ILE A 322 -2.94 27.70 8.21
CA ILE A 322 -3.12 28.98 8.95
C ILE A 322 -4.60 29.25 9.25
N ASN A 323 -5.47 29.09 8.27
CA ASN A 323 -6.86 29.55 8.36
C ASN A 323 -7.83 28.53 8.96
N THR A 324 -7.41 27.28 9.17
CA THR A 324 -8.31 26.25 9.75
C THR A 324 -8.18 26.22 11.26
N PRO A 325 -9.26 26.49 12.02
CA PRO A 325 -9.26 26.40 13.48
C PRO A 325 -8.92 24.99 13.98
N ARG A 326 -8.20 24.87 15.10
CA ARG A 326 -7.86 23.57 15.71
C ARG A 326 -9.08 22.67 15.95
N GLU A 327 -10.22 23.24 16.33
CA GLU A 327 -11.44 22.49 16.55
C GLU A 327 -11.98 21.83 15.27
N LYS A 328 -11.78 22.47 14.11
CA LYS A 328 -12.15 21.88 12.83
C LYS A 328 -11.24 20.69 12.49
N TRP A 329 -9.94 20.79 12.75
CA TRP A 329 -9.02 19.66 12.58
C TRP A 329 -9.41 18.47 13.48
N LYS A 330 -9.78 18.70 14.73
CA LYS A 330 -10.28 17.66 15.65
C LYS A 330 -11.56 17.00 15.10
N THR A 331 -12.50 17.79 14.60
CA THR A 331 -13.74 17.28 14.00
C THR A 331 -13.43 16.42 12.76
N MET A 332 -12.52 16.88 11.90
CA MET A 332 -12.06 16.09 10.74
C MET A 332 -11.37 14.79 11.17
N GLY A 333 -10.62 14.81 12.27
CA GLY A 333 -10.00 13.61 12.83
C GLY A 333 -11.03 12.57 13.30
N MET A 334 -12.11 13.01 13.96
CA MET A 334 -13.23 12.12 14.34
C MET A 334 -13.89 11.50 13.10
N GLU A 335 -14.16 12.29 12.07
CA GLU A 335 -14.69 11.81 10.79
C GLU A 335 -13.71 10.85 10.08
N ALA A 336 -12.41 11.14 10.14
CA ALA A 336 -11.37 10.25 9.60
C ALA A 336 -11.44 8.86 10.24
N LYS A 337 -11.58 8.79 11.56
CA LYS A 337 -11.76 7.51 12.29
C LYS A 337 -13.04 6.79 11.86
N VAL A 338 -14.16 7.50 11.70
CA VAL A 338 -15.43 6.92 11.24
C VAL A 338 -15.29 6.33 9.84
N ILE A 339 -14.75 7.11 8.89
CA ILE A 339 -14.53 6.67 7.51
C ILE A 339 -13.58 5.47 7.45
N PHE A 340 -12.51 5.48 8.24
CA PHE A 340 -11.59 4.36 8.37
C PHE A 340 -12.31 3.08 8.81
N LEU A 341 -13.06 3.14 9.91
CA LEU A 341 -13.78 1.98 10.46
C LEU A 341 -14.82 1.43 9.47
N GLN A 342 -15.43 2.32 8.69
CA GLN A 342 -16.42 1.95 7.68
C GLN A 342 -15.82 1.33 6.43
N ASN A 343 -14.58 1.67 6.03
CA ASN A 343 -14.11 1.35 4.69
C ASN A 343 -12.74 0.68 4.62
N PHE A 344 -11.83 0.96 5.55
CA PHE A 344 -10.41 0.68 5.36
C PHE A 344 -9.77 -0.19 6.45
N THR A 345 -10.58 -0.98 7.15
CA THR A 345 -10.05 -1.93 8.13
C THR A 345 -9.49 -3.18 7.45
N ALA A 346 -8.49 -3.80 8.06
CA ALA A 346 -7.95 -5.08 7.62
C ALA A 346 -9.05 -6.15 7.46
N ASP A 347 -9.99 -6.22 8.40
CA ASP A 347 -11.12 -7.17 8.35
C ASP A 347 -11.93 -7.03 7.06
N LYS A 348 -12.18 -5.80 6.59
CA LYS A 348 -12.90 -5.56 5.33
C LYS A 348 -12.10 -5.99 4.10
N MET A 349 -10.83 -5.62 4.05
CA MET A 349 -9.94 -6.05 2.98
C MET A 349 -9.88 -7.58 2.89
N ILE A 350 -9.69 -8.24 4.02
CA ILE A 350 -9.62 -9.70 4.14
C ILE A 350 -10.96 -10.35 3.72
N SER A 351 -12.08 -9.84 4.22
CA SER A 351 -13.41 -10.36 3.90
C SER A 351 -13.71 -10.22 2.40
N ASN A 352 -13.41 -9.09 1.79
CA ASN A 352 -13.61 -8.86 0.36
C ASN A 352 -12.72 -9.77 -0.50
N THR A 353 -11.45 -9.95 -0.11
CA THR A 353 -10.54 -10.88 -0.80
C THR A 353 -11.03 -12.32 -0.68
N SER A 354 -11.44 -12.73 0.52
CA SER A 354 -11.95 -14.09 0.76
C SER A 354 -13.25 -14.38 0.00
N ARG A 355 -14.11 -13.37 -0.19
CA ARG A 355 -15.30 -13.47 -1.02
C ARG A 355 -14.96 -13.76 -2.48
N ILE A 356 -13.97 -13.04 -3.04
CA ILE A 356 -13.48 -13.30 -4.41
C ILE A 356 -13.01 -14.76 -4.55
N TYR A 357 -12.24 -15.27 -3.58
CA TYR A 357 -11.77 -16.65 -3.63
C TYR A 357 -12.92 -17.65 -3.66
N LYS A 358 -13.97 -17.45 -2.84
CA LYS A 358 -15.14 -18.31 -2.79
C LYS A 358 -15.92 -18.26 -4.10
N GLU A 359 -16.22 -17.06 -4.62
CA GLU A 359 -16.90 -16.87 -5.89
C GLU A 359 -16.20 -17.65 -7.02
N LEU A 360 -14.87 -17.54 -7.11
CA LEU A 360 -14.09 -18.23 -8.14
C LEU A 360 -14.12 -19.75 -8.01
N LEU A 361 -14.24 -20.31 -6.80
CA LEU A 361 -14.31 -21.76 -6.60
C LEU A 361 -15.72 -22.27 -6.84
N ASP A 362 -16.76 -21.50 -6.47
CA ASP A 362 -18.17 -21.86 -6.65
C ASP A 362 -18.59 -21.87 -8.14
N ASP A 363 -18.00 -20.98 -8.97
CA ASP A 363 -18.24 -20.94 -10.43
C ASP A 363 -17.77 -22.22 -11.19
N ASN A 364 -17.20 -23.19 -10.48
CA ASN A 364 -16.79 -24.49 -11.07
C ASN A 364 -17.75 -25.63 -10.74
N THR A 365 -18.81 -25.39 -9.95
CA THR A 365 -19.88 -26.37 -9.64
C THR A 365 -21.08 -26.11 -10.51
#